data_df24c57682319d8c665bc5f25b3ff12c
#
_entry.id   df24c57682319d8c665bc5f25b3ff12c
#
_cell.length_a   1.000
_cell.length_b   1.000
_cell.length_c   1.000
_cell.angle_alpha   90.00
_cell.angle_beta   90.00
_cell.angle_gamma   90.00
#
_symmetry.space_group_name_H-M   'P 1'
#
loop_
_entity.id
_entity.type
_entity.pdbx_description
1 polymer ?
#
loop_
_entity_poly.entity_id
_entity_poly.type
_entity_poly.pdbx_seq_one_letter_code
_entity_poly.pdbx_strand_id
1 'polypeptide(L)'
;WKKADDESGRDSASSGIIQFSPIDLPSMDSSLKISVPTLSDAYDFIFGSHDAAAFIRREEEKLVESGSRAEDEGSKLARRANQQKLAIEKFKQRAAITQELGRAIQENWEHVDSIIYQLNDAVVTKGWQQIAEIIHEIEWIDSVDPASQRFVAFLPDEDGDPGSSVTLDSSKTVHQNAQIYFEEARVQKSKAEGAIIALEKTERSIERAVKRAAKDAAAGKLRARSRARRFWFEKYKWAVV
;
A
#
# COMPACT_ATOMS: atom_id res chain seq x y z
N TRP A 1 -44.39 16.55 7.08
CA TRP A 1 -43.97 15.22 7.55
C TRP A 1 -44.43 14.21 6.55
N LYS A 2 -43.51 13.67 5.75
CA LYS A 2 -43.78 12.68 4.73
C LYS A 2 -43.68 11.30 5.37
N LYS A 3 -44.73 10.52 5.22
CA LYS A 3 -44.74 9.07 5.41
C LYS A 3 -43.72 8.47 4.43
N ALA A 4 -42.82 7.70 4.94
CA ALA A 4 -42.08 6.70 4.16
C ALA A 4 -42.76 5.37 4.48
N ASP A 5 -43.38 4.75 3.49
CA ASP A 5 -43.89 3.40 3.53
C ASP A 5 -42.68 2.46 3.53
N ASP A 6 -42.42 1.81 4.64
CA ASP A 6 -41.51 0.67 4.72
C ASP A 6 -42.35 -0.56 5.15
N GLU A 7 -42.80 -1.28 4.13
CA GLU A 7 -43.38 -2.61 4.26
C GLU A 7 -42.26 -3.63 4.33
N SER A 8 -41.83 -4.04 5.53
CA SER A 8 -41.25 -5.38 5.72
C SER A 8 -41.37 -5.83 7.17
N GLY A 9 -42.19 -6.87 7.40
CA GLY A 9 -42.07 -7.80 8.53
C GLY A 9 -42.40 -7.22 9.90
N ARG A 10 -43.64 -6.75 10.08
CA ARG A 10 -44.19 -6.50 11.42
C ARG A 10 -44.62 -7.81 12.03
N ASP A 11 -43.80 -8.36 12.93
CA ASP A 11 -44.27 -9.29 13.93
C ASP A 11 -45.41 -8.60 14.73
N SER A 12 -46.59 -9.13 14.62
CA SER A 12 -47.88 -8.52 15.01
C SER A 12 -48.13 -8.50 16.53
N ALA A 13 -47.13 -8.68 17.37
CA ALA A 13 -47.24 -8.71 18.83
C ALA A 13 -46.96 -7.37 19.53
N SER A 14 -46.32 -6.38 18.91
CA SER A 14 -45.98 -5.11 19.59
C SER A 14 -46.83 -3.90 19.19
N SER A 15 -47.73 -4.07 18.24
CA SER A 15 -48.51 -2.96 17.65
C SER A 15 -49.70 -2.48 18.49
N GLY A 16 -49.98 -3.09 19.66
CA GLY A 16 -51.19 -2.81 20.46
C GLY A 16 -50.98 -2.16 21.81
N ILE A 17 -49.75 -2.05 22.32
CA ILE A 17 -49.51 -1.49 23.67
C ILE A 17 -49.36 0.01 23.57
N ILE A 18 -50.40 0.73 23.93
CA ILE A 18 -50.46 2.19 23.79
C ILE A 18 -50.08 2.87 25.11
N GLN A 19 -50.24 2.23 26.24
CA GLN A 19 -50.00 2.85 27.54
C GLN A 19 -49.74 1.80 28.65
N PHE A 20 -48.85 2.10 29.59
CA PHE A 20 -48.72 1.37 30.83
C PHE A 20 -48.97 2.30 32.00
N SER A 21 -49.61 1.78 33.03
CA SER A 21 -50.01 2.52 34.22
C SER A 21 -49.71 1.71 35.49
N PRO A 22 -49.16 2.35 36.57
CA PRO A 22 -48.98 1.70 37.86
C PRO A 22 -50.29 1.49 38.61
N ILE A 23 -51.39 2.02 38.12
CA ILE A 23 -52.72 1.95 38.72
C ILE A 23 -53.68 1.28 37.77
N ASP A 24 -54.58 0.42 38.26
CA ASP A 24 -55.61 -0.20 37.46
C ASP A 24 -56.56 0.88 36.88
N LEU A 25 -56.68 0.95 35.57
CA LEU A 25 -57.53 1.91 34.89
C LEU A 25 -58.88 1.26 34.62
N PRO A 26 -59.97 1.67 35.28
CA PRO A 26 -61.25 1.06 35.14
C PRO A 26 -61.88 1.27 33.76
N SER A 27 -61.38 2.20 32.98
CA SER A 27 -61.84 2.50 31.60
C SER A 27 -61.31 1.57 30.53
N MET A 28 -60.38 0.67 30.84
CA MET A 28 -59.78 -0.28 29.91
C MET A 28 -60.44 -1.65 30.01
N ASP A 29 -60.69 -2.29 28.88
CA ASP A 29 -61.19 -3.63 28.80
C ASP A 29 -60.24 -4.64 29.43
N SER A 30 -60.75 -5.48 30.35
CA SER A 30 -59.95 -6.45 31.08
C SER A 30 -59.22 -7.46 30.21
N SER A 31 -59.71 -7.70 29.00
CA SER A 31 -59.11 -8.59 28.04
C SER A 31 -57.82 -8.04 27.40
N LEU A 32 -57.63 -6.74 27.49
CA LEU A 32 -56.45 -6.03 26.93
C LEU A 32 -55.41 -5.69 28.00
N LYS A 33 -55.66 -6.05 29.28
CA LYS A 33 -54.73 -5.73 30.39
C LYS A 33 -53.79 -6.89 30.62
N ILE A 34 -52.49 -6.57 30.60
CA ILE A 34 -51.42 -7.49 31.03
C ILE A 34 -50.87 -6.95 32.35
N SER A 35 -51.04 -7.72 33.40
CA SER A 35 -50.50 -7.36 34.71
C SER A 35 -49.05 -7.89 34.86
N VAL A 36 -48.13 -7.00 35.18
CA VAL A 36 -46.72 -7.32 35.43
C VAL A 36 -46.29 -6.85 36.80
N PRO A 37 -45.40 -7.57 37.53
CA PRO A 37 -45.07 -7.30 38.93
C PRO A 37 -44.38 -5.95 39.14
N THR A 38 -43.55 -5.52 38.20
CA THR A 38 -42.81 -4.27 38.33
C THR A 38 -42.82 -3.46 37.02
N LEU A 39 -42.54 -2.17 37.13
CA LEU A 39 -42.37 -1.29 35.96
C LEU A 39 -41.21 -1.74 35.05
N SER A 40 -40.14 -2.30 35.66
CA SER A 40 -39.01 -2.85 34.86
C SER A 40 -39.45 -4.04 34.03
N ASP A 41 -40.30 -4.94 34.57
CA ASP A 41 -40.83 -6.09 33.83
C ASP A 41 -41.73 -5.64 32.68
N ALA A 42 -42.49 -4.57 32.87
CA ALA A 42 -43.31 -3.97 31.83
C ALA A 42 -42.45 -3.40 30.69
N TYR A 43 -41.36 -2.73 31.05
CA TYR A 43 -40.42 -2.15 30.09
C TYR A 43 -39.68 -3.23 29.31
N ASP A 44 -39.23 -4.28 29.98
CA ASP A 44 -38.55 -5.41 29.32
C ASP A 44 -39.50 -6.19 28.42
N PHE A 45 -40.75 -6.33 28.79
CA PHE A 45 -41.77 -6.97 27.98
C PHE A 45 -42.04 -6.22 26.67
N ILE A 46 -41.99 -4.88 26.70
CA ILE A 46 -42.32 -4.04 25.55
C ILE A 46 -41.07 -3.81 24.68
N PHE A 47 -39.96 -3.45 25.31
CA PHE A 47 -38.74 -2.95 24.61
C PHE A 47 -37.62 -3.94 24.62
N GLY A 48 -37.60 -4.94 25.46
CA GLY A 48 -36.47 -5.84 25.65
C GLY A 48 -36.05 -6.58 24.38
N SER A 49 -37.00 -7.05 23.60
CA SER A 49 -36.74 -7.72 22.31
C SER A 49 -36.17 -6.74 21.26
N HIS A 50 -36.69 -5.53 21.21
CA HIS A 50 -36.23 -4.49 20.28
C HIS A 50 -34.80 -4.00 20.65
N ASP A 51 -34.57 -3.76 21.91
CA ASP A 51 -33.26 -3.32 22.42
C ASP A 51 -32.19 -4.41 22.23
N ALA A 52 -32.52 -5.67 22.46
CA ALA A 52 -31.63 -6.80 22.19
C ALA A 52 -31.31 -6.91 20.70
N ALA A 53 -32.28 -6.77 19.82
CA ALA A 53 -32.06 -6.80 18.38
C ALA A 53 -31.20 -5.61 17.92
N ALA A 54 -31.47 -4.40 18.41
CA ALA A 54 -30.66 -3.22 18.10
C ALA A 54 -29.21 -3.35 18.58
N PHE A 55 -28.99 -3.96 19.75
CA PHE A 55 -27.66 -4.22 20.27
C PHE A 55 -26.90 -5.24 19.40
N ILE A 56 -27.53 -6.35 19.05
CA ILE A 56 -26.94 -7.37 18.17
C ILE A 56 -26.53 -6.74 16.84
N ARG A 57 -27.43 -5.97 16.21
CA ARG A 57 -27.15 -5.29 14.94
C ARG A 57 -25.91 -4.38 15.04
N ARG A 58 -25.80 -3.57 16.09
CA ARG A 58 -24.65 -2.68 16.30
C ARG A 58 -23.33 -3.45 16.50
N GLU A 59 -23.36 -4.59 17.17
CA GLU A 59 -22.17 -5.42 17.35
C GLU A 59 -21.76 -6.11 16.03
N GLU A 60 -22.73 -6.56 15.23
CA GLU A 60 -22.49 -7.10 13.89
C GLU A 60 -21.90 -6.04 12.95
N GLU A 61 -22.46 -4.83 12.94
CA GLU A 61 -21.91 -3.72 12.15
C GLU A 61 -20.46 -3.40 12.52
N LYS A 62 -20.13 -3.37 13.81
CA LYS A 62 -18.76 -3.17 14.29
C LYS A 62 -17.80 -4.28 13.86
N LEU A 63 -18.28 -5.53 13.86
CA LEU A 63 -17.47 -6.67 13.41
C LEU A 63 -17.20 -6.60 11.91
N VAL A 64 -18.21 -6.26 11.10
CA VAL A 64 -18.07 -6.06 9.65
C VAL A 64 -17.12 -4.91 9.36
N GLU A 65 -17.27 -3.77 10.05
CA GLU A 65 -16.39 -2.62 9.86
C GLU A 65 -14.94 -2.92 10.24
N SER A 66 -14.71 -3.63 11.33
CA SER A 66 -13.36 -4.03 11.75
C SER A 66 -12.71 -5.03 10.79
N GLY A 67 -13.48 -5.96 10.25
CA GLY A 67 -13.02 -6.90 9.21
C GLY A 67 -12.63 -6.18 7.92
N SER A 68 -13.48 -5.29 7.44
CA SER A 68 -13.22 -4.48 6.25
C SER A 68 -11.95 -3.62 6.39
N ARG A 69 -11.71 -3.00 7.54
CA ARG A 69 -10.48 -2.24 7.80
C ARG A 69 -9.23 -3.11 7.78
N ALA A 70 -9.29 -4.29 8.36
CA ALA A 70 -8.16 -5.22 8.38
C ALA A 70 -7.81 -5.73 6.98
N GLU A 71 -8.81 -6.01 6.14
CA GLU A 71 -8.61 -6.38 4.73
C GLU A 71 -8.00 -5.25 3.91
N ASP A 72 -8.44 -4.00 4.12
CA ASP A 72 -7.89 -2.83 3.44
C ASP A 72 -6.43 -2.55 3.85
N GLU A 73 -6.08 -2.66 5.12
CA GLU A 73 -4.70 -2.55 5.58
C GLU A 73 -3.81 -3.66 5.00
N GLY A 74 -4.28 -4.91 4.98
CA GLY A 74 -3.57 -6.04 4.39
C GLY A 74 -3.33 -5.83 2.89
N SER A 75 -4.33 -5.35 2.16
CA SER A 75 -4.25 -5.02 0.74
C SER A 75 -3.22 -3.90 0.47
N LYS A 76 -3.19 -2.84 1.27
CA LYS A 76 -2.22 -1.74 1.15
C LYS A 76 -0.79 -2.22 1.38
N LEU A 77 -0.56 -3.04 2.41
CA LEU A 77 0.75 -3.61 2.71
C LEU A 77 1.22 -4.56 1.61
N ALA A 78 0.33 -5.38 1.05
CA ALA A 78 0.65 -6.28 -0.07
C ALA A 78 1.05 -5.50 -1.33
N ARG A 79 0.33 -4.43 -1.68
CA ARG A 79 0.69 -3.54 -2.81
C ARG A 79 2.06 -2.91 -2.59
N ARG A 80 2.35 -2.44 -1.38
CA ARG A 80 3.65 -1.87 -1.02
C ARG A 80 4.77 -2.90 -1.17
N ALA A 81 4.58 -4.12 -0.69
CA ALA A 81 5.55 -5.20 -0.83
C ALA A 81 5.84 -5.52 -2.30
N ASN A 82 4.81 -5.58 -3.15
CA ASN A 82 4.99 -5.80 -4.59
C ASN A 82 5.75 -4.65 -5.27
N GLN A 83 5.46 -3.40 -4.93
CA GLN A 83 6.21 -2.25 -5.46
C GLN A 83 7.68 -2.30 -5.03
N GLN A 84 7.96 -2.69 -3.78
CA GLN A 84 9.32 -2.86 -3.29
C GLN A 84 10.08 -3.98 -4.03
N LYS A 85 9.43 -5.12 -4.30
CA LYS A 85 10.02 -6.22 -5.10
C LYS A 85 10.38 -5.76 -6.51
N LEU A 86 9.49 -5.06 -7.19
CA LEU A 86 9.76 -4.49 -8.52
C LEU A 86 10.90 -3.46 -8.49
N ALA A 87 10.97 -2.63 -7.46
CA ALA A 87 12.05 -1.66 -7.30
C ALA A 87 13.41 -2.34 -7.08
N ILE A 88 13.47 -3.39 -6.26
CA ILE A 88 14.68 -4.19 -6.03
C ILE A 88 15.18 -4.78 -7.35
N GLU A 89 14.30 -5.39 -8.13
CA GLU A 89 14.66 -5.96 -9.43
C GLU A 89 15.19 -4.91 -10.37
N LYS A 90 14.52 -3.77 -10.46
CA LYS A 90 14.98 -2.63 -11.28
C LYS A 90 16.35 -2.10 -10.86
N PHE A 91 16.63 -2.00 -9.55
CA PHE A 91 17.95 -1.58 -9.07
C PHE A 91 19.03 -2.61 -9.38
N LYS A 92 18.75 -3.91 -9.23
CA LYS A 92 19.68 -4.99 -9.58
C LYS A 92 20.01 -4.98 -11.08
N GLN A 93 19.00 -4.88 -11.93
CA GLN A 93 19.18 -4.84 -13.38
C GLN A 93 20.01 -3.61 -13.79
N ARG A 94 19.69 -2.43 -13.25
CA ARG A 94 20.50 -1.22 -13.51
C ARG A 94 21.94 -1.37 -13.06
N ALA A 95 22.16 -1.93 -11.87
CA ALA A 95 23.51 -2.16 -11.35
C ALA A 95 24.31 -3.12 -12.25
N ALA A 96 23.66 -4.17 -12.77
CA ALA A 96 24.31 -5.11 -13.70
C ALA A 96 24.70 -4.42 -15.01
N ILE A 97 23.73 -3.75 -15.67
CA ILE A 97 23.98 -3.02 -16.93
C ILE A 97 25.06 -1.97 -16.76
N THR A 98 24.99 -1.15 -15.72
CA THR A 98 25.99 -0.11 -15.48
C THR A 98 27.37 -0.70 -15.20
N GLN A 99 27.45 -1.83 -14.50
CA GLN A 99 28.71 -2.52 -14.26
C GLN A 99 29.31 -3.11 -15.56
N GLU A 100 28.47 -3.67 -16.43
CA GLU A 100 28.89 -4.18 -17.75
C GLU A 100 29.41 -3.08 -18.65
N LEU A 101 28.71 -1.92 -18.71
CA LEU A 101 29.19 -0.76 -19.46
C LEU A 101 30.55 -0.27 -18.92
N GLY A 102 30.74 -0.24 -17.61
CA GLY A 102 32.05 0.12 -17.02
C GLY A 102 33.17 -0.84 -17.42
N ARG A 103 32.88 -2.14 -17.51
CA ARG A 103 33.83 -3.15 -18.01
C ARG A 103 34.12 -2.98 -19.50
N ALA A 104 33.07 -2.80 -20.31
CA ALA A 104 33.21 -2.60 -21.74
C ALA A 104 34.09 -1.37 -22.07
N ILE A 105 33.95 -0.27 -21.30
CA ILE A 105 34.86 0.90 -21.44
C ILE A 105 36.30 0.52 -21.15
N GLN A 106 36.57 -0.31 -20.11
CA GLN A 106 37.92 -0.74 -19.76
C GLN A 106 38.50 -1.73 -20.77
N GLU A 107 37.71 -2.66 -21.29
CA GLU A 107 38.12 -3.64 -22.28
C GLU A 107 38.47 -2.97 -23.61
N ASN A 108 37.73 -1.93 -23.97
CA ASN A 108 37.90 -1.15 -25.19
C ASN A 108 38.70 0.17 -24.96
N TRP A 109 39.62 0.20 -23.99
CA TRP A 109 40.25 1.44 -23.55
C TRP A 109 40.99 2.18 -24.69
N GLU A 110 41.67 1.47 -25.59
CA GLU A 110 42.39 2.07 -26.73
C GLU A 110 41.47 2.77 -27.68
N HIS A 111 40.34 2.16 -27.98
CA HIS A 111 39.30 2.72 -28.85
C HIS A 111 38.68 3.97 -28.25
N VAL A 112 38.28 3.91 -26.96
CA VAL A 112 37.73 5.03 -26.21
C VAL A 112 38.69 6.19 -26.08
N ASP A 113 39.97 5.90 -25.79
CA ASP A 113 41.00 6.91 -25.68
C ASP A 113 41.25 7.62 -27.03
N SER A 114 41.28 6.86 -28.12
CA SER A 114 41.39 7.41 -29.48
C SER A 114 40.21 8.34 -29.80
N ILE A 115 38.95 7.96 -29.47
CA ILE A 115 37.78 8.80 -29.69
C ILE A 115 37.85 10.09 -28.88
N ILE A 116 38.20 10.00 -27.58
CA ILE A 116 38.36 11.16 -26.71
C ILE A 116 39.42 12.11 -27.25
N TYR A 117 40.54 11.57 -27.68
CA TYR A 117 41.65 12.36 -28.22
C TYR A 117 41.23 13.08 -29.52
N GLN A 118 40.66 12.36 -30.49
CA GLN A 118 40.19 12.92 -31.76
C GLN A 118 39.09 13.98 -31.57
N LEU A 119 38.15 13.73 -30.66
CA LEU A 119 37.12 14.68 -30.34
C LEU A 119 37.66 15.96 -29.73
N ASN A 120 38.62 15.85 -28.77
CA ASN A 120 39.23 17.02 -28.17
C ASN A 120 40.09 17.82 -29.15
N ASP A 121 40.82 17.18 -30.06
CA ASP A 121 41.57 17.85 -31.12
C ASP A 121 40.65 18.58 -32.09
N ALA A 122 39.55 17.96 -32.48
CA ALA A 122 38.51 18.56 -33.32
C ALA A 122 37.83 19.75 -32.60
N VAL A 123 37.59 19.65 -31.29
CA VAL A 123 37.00 20.75 -30.49
C VAL A 123 37.93 21.97 -30.44
N VAL A 124 39.20 21.75 -30.29
CA VAL A 124 40.20 22.85 -30.32
C VAL A 124 40.27 23.54 -31.65
N THR A 125 40.07 22.79 -32.76
CA THR A 125 40.15 23.31 -34.11
C THR A 125 38.87 23.98 -34.59
N LYS A 126 37.70 23.37 -34.36
CA LYS A 126 36.42 23.79 -34.92
C LYS A 126 35.40 24.33 -33.87
N GLY A 127 35.63 24.01 -32.60
CA GLY A 127 34.67 24.34 -31.54
C GLY A 127 33.50 23.38 -31.45
N TRP A 128 32.88 23.32 -30.26
CA TRP A 128 31.77 22.40 -29.95
C TRP A 128 30.53 22.52 -30.85
N GLN A 129 30.21 23.75 -31.29
CA GLN A 129 29.00 23.97 -32.10
C GLN A 129 29.14 23.34 -33.52
N GLN A 130 30.29 23.53 -34.18
CA GLN A 130 30.53 22.95 -35.50
C GLN A 130 30.63 21.42 -35.42
N ILE A 131 31.20 20.88 -34.35
CA ILE A 131 31.26 19.44 -34.19
C ILE A 131 29.86 18.84 -34.02
N ALA A 132 28.97 19.47 -33.28
CA ALA A 132 27.59 19.00 -33.13
C ALA A 132 26.82 18.92 -34.47
N GLU A 133 27.18 19.74 -35.45
CA GLU A 133 26.59 19.71 -36.80
C GLU A 133 27.11 18.54 -37.64
N ILE A 134 28.41 18.20 -37.52
CA ILE A 134 29.08 17.18 -38.36
C ILE A 134 29.17 15.81 -37.65
N ILE A 135 28.68 15.67 -36.41
CA ILE A 135 28.84 14.47 -35.60
C ILE A 135 28.22 13.23 -36.28
N HIS A 136 27.12 13.42 -37.03
CA HIS A 136 26.45 12.36 -37.76
C HIS A 136 27.28 11.70 -38.89
N GLU A 137 28.41 12.30 -39.24
CA GLU A 137 29.36 11.74 -40.20
C GLU A 137 30.37 10.78 -39.55
N ILE A 138 30.39 10.74 -38.21
CA ILE A 138 31.32 9.92 -37.43
C ILE A 138 30.60 8.67 -36.94
N GLU A 139 30.94 7.52 -37.47
CA GLU A 139 30.30 6.23 -37.22
C GLU A 139 30.25 5.82 -35.74
N TRP A 140 31.29 6.22 -34.98
CA TRP A 140 31.47 5.81 -33.56
C TRP A 140 30.88 6.77 -32.54
N ILE A 141 30.26 7.86 -32.95
CA ILE A 141 29.63 8.85 -32.07
C ILE A 141 28.19 9.09 -32.47
N ASP A 142 27.26 8.84 -31.57
CA ASP A 142 25.84 9.05 -31.79
C ASP A 142 25.42 10.51 -31.59
N SER A 143 25.83 11.10 -30.49
CA SER A 143 25.42 12.45 -30.10
C SER A 143 26.46 13.13 -29.20
N VAL A 144 26.44 14.47 -29.23
CA VAL A 144 27.31 15.31 -28.39
C VAL A 144 26.46 16.35 -27.68
N ASP A 145 26.72 16.55 -26.41
CA ASP A 145 26.18 17.65 -25.61
C ASP A 145 27.29 18.69 -25.33
N PRO A 146 27.33 19.78 -26.08
CA PRO A 146 28.35 20.83 -25.89
C PRO A 146 28.32 21.48 -24.51
N ALA A 147 27.13 21.57 -23.89
CA ALA A 147 26.99 22.25 -22.61
C ALA A 147 27.59 21.47 -21.44
N SER A 148 27.53 20.15 -21.49
CA SER A 148 28.07 19.25 -20.45
C SER A 148 29.42 18.64 -20.81
N GLN A 149 29.94 18.89 -22.02
CA GLN A 149 31.15 18.28 -22.59
C GLN A 149 31.06 16.74 -22.60
N ARG A 150 29.86 16.21 -22.79
CA ARG A 150 29.57 14.77 -22.86
C ARG A 150 29.21 14.37 -24.27
N PHE A 151 29.50 13.14 -24.59
CA PHE A 151 29.15 12.55 -25.86
C PHE A 151 28.75 11.08 -25.66
N VAL A 152 27.93 10.59 -26.56
CA VAL A 152 27.54 9.18 -26.60
C VAL A 152 28.35 8.52 -27.69
N ALA A 153 29.17 7.53 -27.29
CA ALA A 153 29.98 6.75 -28.21
C ALA A 153 29.48 5.31 -28.27
N PHE A 154 29.67 4.67 -29.42
CA PHE A 154 29.48 3.23 -29.57
C PHE A 154 30.79 2.52 -29.22
N LEU A 155 30.67 1.43 -28.47
CA LEU A 155 31.78 0.51 -28.23
C LEU A 155 31.73 -0.61 -29.27
N PRO A 156 32.88 -1.10 -29.76
CA PRO A 156 32.89 -2.24 -30.66
C PRO A 156 32.34 -3.47 -29.96
N ASP A 157 31.58 -4.27 -30.69
CA ASP A 157 31.14 -5.60 -30.27
C ASP A 157 32.21 -6.67 -30.60
N GLU A 158 31.86 -7.96 -30.45
CA GLU A 158 32.76 -9.07 -30.73
C GLU A 158 33.18 -9.16 -32.22
N ASP A 159 32.35 -8.64 -33.12
CA ASP A 159 32.58 -8.61 -34.56
C ASP A 159 33.33 -7.34 -35.01
N GLY A 160 33.48 -6.36 -34.14
CA GLY A 160 34.13 -5.07 -34.36
C GLY A 160 33.18 -3.99 -34.91
N ASP A 161 31.89 -4.27 -34.97
CA ASP A 161 30.87 -3.32 -35.40
C ASP A 161 30.38 -2.45 -34.21
N PRO A 162 29.74 -1.29 -34.46
CA PRO A 162 29.18 -0.46 -33.39
C PRO A 162 28.11 -1.20 -32.57
N GLY A 163 28.44 -1.55 -31.32
CA GLY A 163 27.59 -2.29 -30.40
C GLY A 163 26.95 -1.41 -29.31
N SER A 164 27.35 -1.60 -28.06
CA SER A 164 26.75 -0.89 -26.92
C SER A 164 27.09 0.60 -26.93
N SER A 165 26.10 1.46 -26.68
CA SER A 165 26.31 2.90 -26.56
C SER A 165 26.66 3.28 -25.10
N VAL A 166 27.64 4.16 -24.93
CA VAL A 166 28.07 4.67 -23.62
C VAL A 166 28.19 6.19 -23.65
N THR A 167 27.82 6.83 -22.55
CA THR A 167 27.99 8.28 -22.39
C THR A 167 29.34 8.55 -21.74
N LEU A 168 30.19 9.29 -22.41
CA LEU A 168 31.53 9.62 -21.97
C LEU A 168 31.68 11.13 -21.76
N ASP A 169 32.54 11.50 -20.86
CA ASP A 169 32.95 12.89 -20.57
C ASP A 169 34.31 13.15 -21.23
N SER A 170 34.38 14.08 -22.18
CA SER A 170 35.59 14.37 -22.92
C SER A 170 36.68 15.01 -22.09
N SER A 171 36.32 15.61 -20.95
CA SER A 171 37.28 16.22 -20.01
C SER A 171 37.99 15.18 -19.11
N LYS A 172 37.53 13.93 -19.16
CA LYS A 172 37.99 12.83 -18.30
C LYS A 172 38.76 11.78 -19.08
N THR A 173 39.65 11.10 -18.38
CA THR A 173 40.32 9.92 -18.94
C THR A 173 39.40 8.73 -19.05
N VAL A 174 39.75 7.73 -19.86
CA VAL A 174 38.99 6.46 -19.99
C VAL A 174 38.73 5.83 -18.62
N HIS A 175 39.76 5.79 -17.79
CA HIS A 175 39.68 5.25 -16.43
C HIS A 175 38.69 5.99 -15.54
N GLN A 176 38.70 7.32 -15.61
CA GLN A 176 37.74 8.14 -14.86
C GLN A 176 36.32 7.96 -15.35
N ASN A 177 36.13 7.83 -16.65
CA ASN A 177 34.83 7.52 -17.22
C ASN A 177 34.30 6.15 -16.76
N ALA A 178 35.12 5.11 -16.82
CA ALA A 178 34.75 3.78 -16.33
C ALA A 178 34.44 3.80 -14.81
N GLN A 179 35.20 4.56 -14.03
CA GLN A 179 34.98 4.69 -12.59
C GLN A 179 33.60 5.30 -12.26
N ILE A 180 33.10 6.24 -13.07
CA ILE A 180 31.76 6.81 -12.90
C ILE A 180 30.70 5.69 -12.98
N TYR A 181 30.80 4.81 -13.97
CA TYR A 181 29.89 3.69 -14.15
C TYR A 181 29.96 2.69 -12.97
N PHE A 182 31.17 2.35 -12.50
CA PHE A 182 31.31 1.46 -11.34
C PHE A 182 30.75 2.07 -10.06
N GLU A 183 30.93 3.36 -9.84
CA GLU A 183 30.37 4.04 -8.68
C GLU A 183 28.83 4.12 -8.77
N GLU A 184 28.30 4.39 -9.95
CA GLU A 184 26.85 4.32 -10.16
C GLU A 184 26.30 2.91 -9.90
N ALA A 185 26.96 1.87 -10.40
CA ALA A 185 26.59 0.48 -10.13
C ALA A 185 26.60 0.17 -8.62
N ARG A 186 27.61 0.67 -7.89
CA ARG A 186 27.70 0.53 -6.44
C ARG A 186 26.54 1.23 -5.71
N VAL A 187 26.19 2.44 -6.14
CA VAL A 187 25.05 3.18 -5.59
C VAL A 187 23.75 2.42 -5.85
N GLN A 188 23.55 1.85 -7.04
CA GLN A 188 22.35 1.06 -7.35
C GLN A 188 22.30 -0.22 -6.50
N LYS A 189 23.41 -0.91 -6.27
CA LYS A 189 23.49 -2.07 -5.36
C LYS A 189 23.11 -1.69 -3.93
N SER A 190 23.64 -0.59 -3.42
CA SER A 190 23.29 -0.10 -2.07
C SER A 190 21.78 0.26 -1.94
N LYS A 191 21.21 0.86 -2.99
CA LYS A 191 19.75 1.11 -3.04
C LYS A 191 18.94 -0.20 -3.03
N ALA A 192 19.40 -1.23 -3.75
CA ALA A 192 18.76 -2.54 -3.75
C ALA A 192 18.80 -3.19 -2.36
N GLU A 193 19.95 -3.13 -1.67
CA GLU A 193 20.10 -3.63 -0.29
C GLU A 193 19.18 -2.91 0.69
N GLY A 194 19.12 -1.58 0.63
CA GLY A 194 18.18 -0.78 1.43
C GLY A 194 16.71 -1.13 1.17
N ALA A 195 16.36 -1.38 -0.10
CA ALA A 195 15.02 -1.80 -0.48
C ALA A 195 14.67 -3.22 0.01
N ILE A 196 15.63 -4.14 0.07
CA ILE A 196 15.46 -5.50 0.65
C ILE A 196 15.13 -5.39 2.13
N ILE A 197 15.89 -4.59 2.89
CA ILE A 197 15.62 -4.35 4.31
C ILE A 197 14.22 -3.74 4.54
N ALA A 198 13.81 -2.82 3.65
CA ALA A 198 12.48 -2.22 3.71
C ALA A 198 11.37 -3.24 3.40
N LEU A 199 11.61 -4.16 2.45
CA LEU A 199 10.69 -5.25 2.12
C LEU A 199 10.50 -6.19 3.31
N GLU A 200 11.58 -6.63 3.96
CA GLU A 200 11.50 -7.48 5.16
C GLU A 200 10.66 -6.83 6.28
N LYS A 201 10.83 -5.52 6.51
CA LYS A 201 10.01 -4.80 7.48
C LYS A 201 8.53 -4.79 7.09
N THR A 202 8.22 -4.66 5.81
CA THR A 202 6.85 -4.69 5.29
C THR A 202 6.25 -6.09 5.44
N GLU A 203 6.99 -7.16 5.13
CA GLU A 203 6.56 -8.56 5.29
C GLU A 203 6.29 -8.90 6.75
N ARG A 204 7.16 -8.48 7.67
CA ARG A 204 6.91 -8.61 9.12
C ARG A 204 5.66 -7.85 9.58
N SER A 205 5.34 -6.72 8.95
CA SER A 205 4.12 -5.95 9.24
C SER A 205 2.87 -6.68 8.73
N ILE A 206 2.95 -7.32 7.57
CA ILE A 206 1.88 -8.18 7.02
C ILE A 206 1.60 -9.34 7.97
N GLU A 207 2.64 -10.07 8.41
CA GLU A 207 2.48 -11.17 9.37
C GLU A 207 1.81 -10.72 10.68
N ARG A 208 2.21 -9.56 11.20
CA ARG A 208 1.59 -8.99 12.42
C ARG A 208 0.13 -8.63 12.19
N ALA A 209 -0.21 -8.05 11.02
CA ALA A 209 -1.59 -7.71 10.66
C ALA A 209 -2.46 -8.97 10.57
N VAL A 210 -1.97 -10.03 9.91
CA VAL A 210 -2.67 -11.32 9.81
C VAL A 210 -2.88 -11.94 11.20
N LYS A 211 -1.84 -11.97 12.05
CA LYS A 211 -1.94 -12.50 13.42
C LYS A 211 -2.94 -11.71 14.27
N ARG A 212 -2.99 -10.38 14.13
CA ARG A 212 -3.98 -9.53 14.81
C ARG A 212 -5.39 -9.83 14.34
N ALA A 213 -5.62 -9.85 13.02
CA ALA A 213 -6.92 -10.16 12.45
C ALA A 213 -7.45 -11.53 12.91
N ALA A 214 -6.60 -12.55 12.92
CA ALA A 214 -6.96 -13.88 13.44
C ALA A 214 -7.32 -13.86 14.94
N LYS A 215 -6.56 -13.12 15.77
CA LYS A 215 -6.82 -12.97 17.19
C LYS A 215 -8.11 -12.20 17.46
N ASP A 216 -8.37 -11.14 16.71
CA ASP A 216 -9.58 -10.32 16.85
C ASP A 216 -10.83 -11.09 16.40
N ALA A 217 -10.74 -11.87 15.33
CA ALA A 217 -11.80 -12.77 14.90
C ALA A 217 -12.12 -13.84 15.97
N ALA A 218 -11.09 -14.44 16.57
CA ALA A 218 -11.27 -15.41 17.68
C ALA A 218 -11.88 -14.74 18.93
N ALA A 219 -11.42 -13.55 19.30
CA ALA A 219 -11.94 -12.76 20.42
C ALA A 219 -13.37 -12.28 20.17
N GLY A 220 -13.71 -11.90 18.93
CA GLY A 220 -15.06 -11.52 18.52
C GLY A 220 -16.05 -12.67 18.71
N LYS A 221 -15.71 -13.89 18.31
CA LYS A 221 -16.51 -15.09 18.54
C LYS A 221 -16.73 -15.38 20.02
N LEU A 222 -15.73 -15.18 20.88
CA LEU A 222 -15.86 -15.37 22.34
C LEU A 222 -16.72 -14.26 22.97
N ARG A 223 -16.57 -13.01 22.56
CA ARG A 223 -17.37 -11.88 23.03
C ARG A 223 -18.84 -12.01 22.64
N ALA A 224 -19.14 -12.40 21.41
CA ALA A 224 -20.53 -12.64 20.97
C ALA A 224 -21.21 -13.73 21.82
N ARG A 225 -20.50 -14.82 22.16
CA ARG A 225 -21.02 -15.89 23.02
C ARG A 225 -21.22 -15.46 24.49
N SER A 226 -20.36 -14.60 25.04
CA SER A 226 -20.45 -14.19 26.46
C SER A 226 -21.47 -13.06 26.68
N ARG A 227 -21.66 -12.18 25.67
CA ARG A 227 -22.57 -11.02 25.79
C ARG A 227 -24.04 -11.35 25.52
N ALA A 228 -24.36 -12.41 24.81
CA ALA A 228 -25.72 -12.87 24.62
C ALA A 228 -26.42 -13.28 25.93
N ARG A 229 -25.73 -13.20 27.08
CA ARG A 229 -26.25 -13.68 28.38
C ARG A 229 -26.23 -12.68 29.52
N ARG A 230 -25.80 -11.43 29.35
CA ARG A 230 -25.77 -10.45 30.47
C ARG A 230 -26.16 -9.06 30.03
N PHE A 231 -27.41 -8.70 30.29
CA PHE A 231 -27.83 -7.29 30.25
C PHE A 231 -27.15 -6.52 31.38
N TRP A 232 -26.93 -5.23 31.25
CA TRP A 232 -26.25 -4.39 32.24
C TRP A 232 -26.94 -4.42 33.61
N PHE A 233 -28.26 -4.63 33.63
CA PHE A 233 -29.09 -4.72 34.84
C PHE A 233 -28.98 -6.06 35.54
N GLU A 234 -28.57 -7.15 34.93
CA GLU A 234 -28.30 -8.45 35.58
C GLU A 234 -27.13 -8.38 36.57
N LYS A 235 -26.38 -7.29 36.54
CA LYS A 235 -25.23 -7.03 37.43
C LYS A 235 -25.68 -6.53 38.79
N TYR A 236 -26.92 -6.04 38.92
CA TYR A 236 -27.43 -5.46 40.17
C TYR A 236 -28.48 -6.40 40.79
N LYS A 237 -28.27 -6.75 42.09
CA LYS A 237 -29.31 -7.39 42.89
C LYS A 237 -30.34 -6.31 43.24
N TRP A 238 -31.52 -6.39 42.69
CA TRP A 238 -32.63 -5.50 43.04
C TRP A 238 -33.21 -6.00 44.34
N ALA A 239 -33.15 -5.22 45.36
CA ALA A 239 -33.91 -5.43 46.59
C ALA A 239 -35.19 -4.65 46.46
N VAL A 240 -36.32 -5.34 46.53
CA VAL A 240 -37.64 -4.72 46.70
C VAL A 240 -37.75 -4.40 48.19
N VAL A 241 -37.84 -3.11 48.52
CA VAL A 241 -38.20 -2.64 49.88
C VAL A 241 -39.66 -2.34 49.91
#